data_ee43c5cb8516ea2aa5df5047c5f3019d
#
_entry.id   ee43c5cb8516ea2aa5df5047c5f3019d
#
_cell.length_a   1.000
_cell.length_b   1.000
_cell.length_c   1.000
_cell.angle_alpha   90.00
_cell.angle_beta   90.00
_cell.angle_gamma   90.00
#
_symmetry.space_group_name_H-M   'P 1'
#
loop_
_entity.id
_entity.type
_entity.pdbx_description
1 polymer ?
#
loop_
_entity_poly.entity_id
_entity_poly.type
_entity_poly.pdbx_seq_one_letter_code
_entity_poly.pdbx_strand_id
1 'polypeptide(L)'
;MKIDHLVVNVDRTIQEDKEIISSFHSIGLPYNPKWGKGTKGFKVSNIWIGDEYFEFVRIKRKDGGGWIQDWTTKYNNGHRGLIGFAIEVDDIQATYSKLIAQKVDISPPEPLKFRWFFNLLTRTMPWHNAYLPSFQGVPFQFFLQQMNDEKAKQFMQQYMVPNSRDNEIQRIAEVKIYGQLTTEDKAIIYALFDNIEEKDEILTIKMEDQSIQFVQDGTYKVEVILECNNEQYAGSNVDFNNVHIINR
;
A
#
# COMPACT_ATOMS: atom_id res chain seq x y z
N MET A 1 -8.61 -0.63 -13.12
CA MET A 1 -7.65 -0.90 -12.01
C MET A 1 -6.99 0.40 -11.62
N LYS A 2 -6.75 0.64 -10.31
CA LYS A 2 -6.01 1.78 -9.78
C LYS A 2 -5.27 1.41 -8.49
N ILE A 3 -4.35 2.25 -8.05
CA ILE A 3 -3.73 2.14 -6.74
C ILE A 3 -4.79 2.43 -5.68
N ASP A 4 -4.94 1.54 -4.70
CA ASP A 4 -5.79 1.78 -3.53
C ASP A 4 -4.93 2.26 -2.36
N HIS A 5 -3.92 1.46 -1.95
CA HIS A 5 -3.03 1.88 -0.89
C HIS A 5 -1.69 1.12 -0.87
N LEU A 6 -0.75 1.72 -0.16
CA LEU A 6 0.58 1.20 0.08
C LEU A 6 0.74 0.80 1.55
N VAL A 7 0.96 -0.49 1.81
CA VAL A 7 1.22 -0.99 3.18
C VAL A 7 2.70 -0.91 3.46
N VAL A 8 3.08 -0.19 4.51
CA VAL A 8 4.47 0.09 4.83
C VAL A 8 4.79 -0.35 6.25
N ASN A 9 5.74 -1.26 6.39
CA ASN A 9 6.29 -1.64 7.68
C ASN A 9 7.10 -0.48 8.27
N VAL A 10 6.74 -0.04 9.48
CA VAL A 10 7.39 1.11 10.11
C VAL A 10 7.84 0.80 11.53
N ASP A 11 8.84 1.54 11.99
CA ASP A 11 9.26 1.51 13.39
C ASP A 11 8.34 2.35 14.27
N ARG A 12 8.54 2.20 15.58
CA ARG A 12 7.81 2.96 16.60
C ARG A 12 7.96 4.47 16.42
N THR A 13 9.14 4.92 16.02
CA THR A 13 9.49 6.33 15.81
C THR A 13 8.57 7.00 14.79
N ILE A 14 8.27 6.34 13.65
CA ILE A 14 7.36 6.89 12.63
C ILE A 14 5.97 7.21 13.20
N GLN A 15 5.52 6.46 14.22
CA GLN A 15 4.19 6.63 14.81
C GLN A 15 4.18 7.42 16.12
N GLU A 16 5.32 7.77 16.70
CA GLU A 16 5.39 8.35 18.04
C GLU A 16 6.33 9.55 18.14
N ASP A 17 7.30 9.68 17.25
CA ASP A 17 8.24 10.80 17.24
C ASP A 17 7.58 12.05 16.61
N LYS A 18 7.60 13.15 17.35
CA LYS A 18 6.97 14.41 16.94
C LYS A 18 7.68 15.08 15.76
N GLU A 19 9.00 14.95 15.66
CA GLU A 19 9.79 15.56 14.60
C GLU A 19 9.49 14.82 13.27
N ILE A 20 9.43 13.50 13.31
CA ILE A 20 9.05 12.69 12.14
C ILE A 20 7.60 12.97 11.73
N ILE A 21 6.66 13.05 12.69
CA ILE A 21 5.27 13.41 12.38
C ILE A 21 5.21 14.81 11.77
N SER A 22 5.99 15.76 12.31
CA SER A 22 6.08 17.12 11.79
C SER A 22 6.68 17.18 10.38
N SER A 23 7.61 16.29 10.02
CA SER A 23 8.17 16.25 8.66
C SER A 23 7.11 15.85 7.61
N PHE A 24 6.16 14.97 7.93
CA PHE A 24 5.01 14.73 7.06
C PHE A 24 4.11 15.97 6.92
N HIS A 25 3.85 16.67 8.03
CA HIS A 25 3.05 17.90 7.99
C HIS A 25 3.73 19.01 7.17
N SER A 26 5.06 19.11 7.22
CA SER A 26 5.81 20.16 6.50
C SER A 26 5.71 20.03 4.98
N ILE A 27 5.38 18.84 4.47
CA ILE A 27 5.12 18.60 3.05
C ILE A 27 3.61 18.51 2.73
N GLY A 28 2.74 18.96 3.64
CA GLY A 28 1.30 18.99 3.42
C GLY A 28 0.55 17.67 3.68
N LEU A 29 1.20 16.64 4.20
CA LEU A 29 0.56 15.36 4.52
C LEU A 29 0.02 15.36 5.96
N PRO A 30 -1.30 15.29 6.16
CA PRO A 30 -1.92 15.45 7.48
C PRO A 30 -1.87 14.16 8.31
N TYR A 31 -0.68 13.73 8.70
CA TYR A 31 -0.47 12.50 9.44
C TYR A 31 -0.85 12.62 10.92
N ASN A 32 -1.82 11.81 11.36
CA ASN A 32 -2.21 11.74 12.77
C ASN A 32 -2.23 10.29 13.29
N PRO A 33 -1.09 9.75 13.75
CA PRO A 33 -0.97 8.36 14.19
C PRO A 33 -1.77 8.02 15.45
N LYS A 34 -2.29 9.01 16.19
CA LYS A 34 -3.18 8.79 17.34
C LYS A 34 -4.53 8.22 16.93
N TRP A 35 -4.98 8.50 15.71
CA TRP A 35 -6.23 7.99 15.16
C TRP A 35 -6.08 6.58 14.56
N GLY A 36 -4.86 6.08 14.51
CA GLY A 36 -4.57 4.74 14.06
C GLY A 36 -5.20 3.68 14.98
N LYS A 37 -5.62 2.59 14.36
CA LYS A 37 -6.18 1.41 15.07
C LYS A 37 -5.05 0.45 15.43
N GLY A 38 -5.25 -0.29 16.48
CA GLY A 38 -4.27 -1.29 16.89
C GLY A 38 -4.85 -2.39 17.75
N THR A 39 -4.20 -3.53 17.70
CA THR A 39 -4.44 -4.67 18.58
C THR A 39 -3.30 -4.80 19.59
N LYS A 40 -3.31 -5.87 20.38
CA LYS A 40 -2.15 -6.23 21.19
C LYS A 40 -0.94 -6.62 20.32
N GLY A 41 -1.17 -7.09 19.08
CA GLY A 41 -0.15 -7.62 18.18
C GLY A 41 0.45 -6.62 17.20
N PHE A 42 -0.30 -5.60 16.76
CA PHE A 42 0.15 -4.60 15.81
C PHE A 42 -0.55 -3.25 16.02
N LYS A 43 -0.03 -2.19 15.37
CA LYS A 43 -0.66 -0.86 15.28
C LYS A 43 -0.64 -0.41 13.83
N VAL A 44 -1.76 0.09 13.35
CA VAL A 44 -1.94 0.69 12.03
C VAL A 44 -2.19 2.19 12.18
N SER A 45 -1.65 2.98 11.28
CA SER A 45 -1.98 4.41 11.14
C SER A 45 -1.89 4.82 9.68
N ASN A 46 -2.78 5.69 9.23
CA ASN A 46 -2.91 6.03 7.82
C ASN A 46 -2.53 7.48 7.54
N ILE A 47 -1.99 7.73 6.34
CA ILE A 47 -1.95 9.04 5.70
C ILE A 47 -2.86 8.95 4.49
N TRP A 48 -3.96 9.72 4.51
CA TRP A 48 -4.94 9.75 3.44
C TRP A 48 -4.52 10.74 2.36
N ILE A 49 -4.46 10.25 1.11
CA ILE A 49 -4.04 11.02 -0.07
C ILE A 49 -5.13 10.89 -1.11
N GLY A 50 -6.07 11.86 -1.12
CA GLY A 50 -7.24 11.72 -1.96
C GLY A 50 -8.08 10.51 -1.59
N ASP A 51 -8.25 9.59 -2.54
CA ASP A 51 -8.94 8.31 -2.35
C ASP A 51 -7.98 7.15 -2.04
N GLU A 52 -6.67 7.42 -2.06
CA GLU A 52 -5.62 6.46 -1.75
C GLU A 52 -5.01 6.72 -0.37
N TYR A 53 -4.11 5.84 0.10
CA TYR A 53 -3.44 6.07 1.37
C TYR A 53 -2.15 5.26 1.57
N PHE A 54 -1.33 5.71 2.50
CA PHE A 54 -0.32 4.88 3.13
C PHE A 54 -0.90 4.22 4.37
N GLU A 55 -0.77 2.92 4.49
CA GLU A 55 -1.07 2.16 5.69
C GLU A 55 0.23 1.82 6.43
N PHE A 56 0.56 2.57 7.47
CA PHE A 56 1.76 2.34 8.27
C PHE A 56 1.50 1.29 9.33
N VAL A 57 2.24 0.19 9.26
CA VAL A 57 2.06 -0.97 10.13
C VAL A 57 3.29 -1.20 11.01
N ARG A 58 3.07 -1.24 12.31
CA ARG A 58 4.07 -1.62 13.31
C ARG A 58 3.64 -2.91 14.00
N ILE A 59 4.47 -3.95 13.89
CA ILE A 59 4.27 -5.19 14.63
C ILE A 59 4.75 -4.99 16.08
N LYS A 60 3.94 -5.43 17.06
CA LYS A 60 4.22 -5.30 18.50
C LYS A 60 4.54 -6.64 19.15
N ARG A 61 4.13 -7.74 18.53
CA ARG A 61 4.37 -9.10 19.00
C ARG A 61 4.97 -9.94 17.88
N LYS A 62 5.87 -10.84 18.20
CA LYS A 62 6.53 -11.72 17.21
C LYS A 62 5.57 -12.54 16.36
N ASP A 63 4.42 -12.93 16.91
CA ASP A 63 3.36 -13.67 16.20
C ASP A 63 2.45 -12.77 15.35
N GLY A 64 2.68 -11.46 15.34
CA GLY A 64 1.87 -10.47 14.61
C GLY A 64 0.48 -10.24 15.17
N GLY A 65 0.00 -11.09 16.09
CA GLY A 65 -1.33 -10.98 16.70
C GLY A 65 -2.49 -10.99 15.70
N GLY A 66 -2.37 -11.77 14.63
CA GLY A 66 -3.35 -11.92 13.57
C GLY A 66 -3.08 -11.08 12.31
N TRP A 67 -1.94 -10.38 12.24
CA TRP A 67 -1.47 -9.76 11.00
C TRP A 67 -0.98 -10.81 10.01
N ILE A 68 -0.82 -10.45 8.72
CA ILE A 68 -0.36 -11.36 7.67
C ILE A 68 0.99 -11.98 8.07
N GLN A 69 1.05 -13.32 8.07
CA GLN A 69 2.18 -14.05 8.64
C GLN A 69 3.49 -13.81 7.88
N ASP A 70 3.47 -13.79 6.55
CA ASP A 70 4.66 -13.51 5.75
C ASP A 70 5.21 -12.10 6.01
N TRP A 71 4.33 -11.09 6.05
CA TRP A 71 4.71 -9.71 6.36
C TRP A 71 5.22 -9.56 7.79
N THR A 72 4.62 -10.29 8.74
CA THR A 72 5.10 -10.35 10.13
C THR A 72 6.50 -10.95 10.21
N THR A 73 6.77 -12.00 9.44
CA THR A 73 8.08 -12.63 9.38
C THR A 73 9.14 -11.69 8.81
N LYS A 74 8.83 -11.03 7.68
CA LYS A 74 9.71 -10.01 7.09
C LYS A 74 9.98 -8.85 8.05
N TYR A 75 8.95 -8.36 8.76
CA TYR A 75 9.10 -7.34 9.79
C TYR A 75 10.05 -7.76 10.92
N ASN A 76 9.88 -8.98 11.45
CA ASN A 76 10.71 -9.52 12.52
C ASN A 76 12.17 -9.75 12.08
N ASN A 77 12.39 -9.98 10.78
CA ASN A 77 13.72 -10.10 10.16
C ASN A 77 14.33 -8.73 9.79
N GLY A 78 13.72 -7.63 10.24
CA GLY A 78 14.27 -6.29 10.10
C GLY A 78 13.74 -5.49 8.91
N HIS A 79 12.83 -6.06 8.08
CA HIS A 79 12.25 -5.31 6.96
C HIS A 79 11.48 -4.07 7.46
N ARG A 80 11.82 -2.92 6.87
CA ARG A 80 11.10 -1.65 7.01
C ARG A 80 10.92 -1.03 5.63
N GLY A 81 9.74 -0.46 5.39
CA GLY A 81 9.37 0.08 4.10
C GLY A 81 8.19 -0.64 3.46
N LEU A 82 7.99 -0.46 2.15
CA LEU A 82 6.87 -1.04 1.41
C LEU A 82 6.88 -2.57 1.50
N ILE A 83 5.75 -3.15 1.92
CA ILE A 83 5.56 -4.60 2.09
C ILE A 83 4.35 -5.13 1.34
N GLY A 84 3.29 -4.33 1.20
CA GLY A 84 2.07 -4.67 0.49
C GLY A 84 1.63 -3.53 -0.42
N PHE A 85 1.03 -3.88 -1.55
CA PHE A 85 0.55 -2.93 -2.54
C PHE A 85 -0.86 -3.34 -2.99
N ALA A 86 -1.86 -2.57 -2.57
CA ALA A 86 -3.25 -2.82 -2.92
C ALA A 86 -3.59 -2.22 -4.28
N ILE A 87 -4.18 -3.04 -5.13
CA ILE A 87 -4.75 -2.64 -6.41
C ILE A 87 -6.28 -2.77 -6.32
N GLU A 88 -7.00 -1.65 -6.44
CA GLU A 88 -8.45 -1.65 -6.58
C GLU A 88 -8.83 -2.19 -7.96
N VAL A 89 -9.76 -3.14 -7.98
CA VAL A 89 -10.30 -3.76 -9.20
C VAL A 89 -11.83 -3.66 -9.20
N ASP A 90 -12.40 -3.56 -10.39
CA ASP A 90 -13.86 -3.44 -10.57
C ASP A 90 -14.58 -4.77 -10.33
N ASP A 91 -13.94 -5.89 -10.69
CA ASP A 91 -14.44 -7.26 -10.50
C ASP A 91 -13.29 -8.17 -10.03
N ILE A 92 -13.18 -8.37 -8.72
CA ILE A 92 -12.14 -9.20 -8.12
C ILE A 92 -12.31 -10.68 -8.47
N GLN A 93 -13.55 -11.15 -8.70
CA GLN A 93 -13.80 -12.54 -9.06
C GLN A 93 -13.39 -12.84 -10.51
N ALA A 94 -13.66 -11.92 -11.44
CA ALA A 94 -13.19 -12.02 -12.81
C ALA A 94 -11.67 -11.96 -12.89
N THR A 95 -11.05 -11.01 -12.16
CA THR A 95 -9.58 -10.87 -12.08
C THR A 95 -8.94 -12.13 -11.47
N TYR A 96 -9.50 -12.65 -10.38
CA TYR A 96 -9.06 -13.92 -9.79
C TYR A 96 -9.11 -15.07 -10.80
N SER A 97 -10.24 -15.23 -11.51
CA SER A 97 -10.41 -16.30 -12.51
C SER A 97 -9.41 -16.18 -13.66
N LYS A 98 -9.13 -14.94 -14.15
CA LYS A 98 -8.09 -14.65 -15.15
C LYS A 98 -6.71 -15.12 -14.65
N LEU A 99 -6.33 -14.77 -13.42
CA LEU A 99 -5.03 -15.12 -12.85
C LEU A 99 -4.85 -16.62 -12.62
N ILE A 100 -5.88 -17.30 -12.11
CA ILE A 100 -5.88 -18.78 -11.98
C ILE A 100 -5.72 -19.46 -13.33
N ALA A 101 -6.42 -19.00 -14.38
CA ALA A 101 -6.26 -19.53 -15.74
C ALA A 101 -4.84 -19.37 -16.29
N GLN A 102 -4.11 -18.34 -15.85
CA GLN A 102 -2.71 -18.09 -16.16
C GLN A 102 -1.72 -18.77 -15.19
N LYS A 103 -2.24 -19.62 -14.28
CA LYS A 103 -1.45 -20.38 -13.28
C LYS A 103 -0.72 -19.52 -12.25
N VAL A 104 -1.24 -18.32 -11.98
CA VAL A 104 -0.77 -17.51 -10.85
C VAL A 104 -1.41 -18.04 -9.56
N ASP A 105 -0.60 -18.31 -8.56
CA ASP A 105 -1.04 -18.77 -7.24
C ASP A 105 -1.57 -17.58 -6.42
N ILE A 106 -2.84 -17.25 -6.62
CA ILE A 106 -3.53 -16.17 -5.89
C ILE A 106 -4.55 -16.75 -4.91
N SER A 107 -4.65 -16.16 -3.71
CA SER A 107 -5.68 -16.57 -2.75
C SER A 107 -7.09 -16.26 -3.26
N PRO A 108 -8.10 -17.08 -2.89
CA PRO A 108 -9.49 -16.73 -3.20
C PRO A 108 -9.86 -15.36 -2.64
N PRO A 109 -10.73 -14.59 -3.35
CA PRO A 109 -11.28 -13.35 -2.82
C PRO A 109 -12.12 -13.60 -1.57
N GLU A 110 -11.69 -13.03 -0.45
CA GLU A 110 -12.37 -13.16 0.84
C GLU A 110 -12.63 -11.80 1.48
N PRO A 111 -13.79 -11.63 2.17
CA PRO A 111 -14.03 -10.42 2.94
C PRO A 111 -13.04 -10.33 4.11
N LEU A 112 -12.43 -9.17 4.30
CA LEU A 112 -11.53 -8.95 5.42
C LEU A 112 -12.31 -9.01 6.75
N LYS A 113 -11.85 -9.85 7.68
CA LYS A 113 -12.49 -10.07 8.97
C LYS A 113 -11.54 -9.69 10.11
N PHE A 114 -11.98 -8.77 10.94
CA PHE A 114 -11.30 -8.45 12.20
C PHE A 114 -12.00 -9.13 13.37
N ARG A 115 -11.22 -9.88 14.16
CA ARG A 115 -11.68 -10.48 15.41
C ARG A 115 -11.26 -9.58 16.57
N TRP A 116 -12.17 -9.30 17.47
CA TRP A 116 -11.94 -8.49 18.66
C TRP A 116 -12.69 -9.07 19.86
N PHE A 117 -12.46 -8.50 21.06
CA PHE A 117 -13.02 -8.97 22.31
C PHE A 117 -12.80 -10.48 22.52
N PHE A 118 -11.53 -10.88 22.73
CA PHE A 118 -11.10 -12.28 22.93
C PHE A 118 -11.54 -13.23 21.79
N ASN A 119 -11.61 -12.75 20.57
CA ASN A 119 -12.08 -13.49 19.38
C ASN A 119 -13.58 -13.85 19.39
N LEU A 120 -14.36 -13.31 20.32
CA LEU A 120 -15.81 -13.57 20.40
C LEU A 120 -16.64 -12.75 19.40
N LEU A 121 -16.13 -11.60 18.98
CA LEU A 121 -16.79 -10.73 18.02
C LEU A 121 -15.96 -10.62 16.74
N THR A 122 -16.62 -10.75 15.60
CA THR A 122 -16.02 -10.59 14.28
C THR A 122 -16.69 -9.41 13.57
N ARG A 123 -15.89 -8.46 13.09
CA ARG A 123 -16.36 -7.42 12.17
C ARG A 123 -15.87 -7.77 10.78
N THR A 124 -16.79 -7.98 9.86
CA THR A 124 -16.52 -8.12 8.44
C THR A 124 -16.44 -6.71 7.83
N MET A 125 -15.36 -6.44 7.13
CA MET A 125 -15.20 -5.18 6.42
C MET A 125 -15.96 -5.22 5.10
N PRO A 126 -16.40 -4.06 4.58
CA PRO A 126 -17.21 -3.98 3.37
C PRO A 126 -16.33 -4.04 2.09
N TRP A 127 -15.29 -4.88 2.09
CA TRP A 127 -14.44 -5.16 0.93
C TRP A 127 -13.88 -6.56 0.96
N HIS A 128 -13.48 -7.05 -0.22
CA HIS A 128 -12.82 -8.33 -0.41
C HIS A 128 -11.36 -8.11 -0.82
N ASN A 129 -10.48 -8.98 -0.35
CA ASN A 129 -9.09 -9.01 -0.74
C ASN A 129 -8.72 -10.38 -1.32
N ALA A 130 -7.77 -10.37 -2.28
CA ALA A 130 -7.12 -11.56 -2.80
C ALA A 130 -5.61 -11.28 -2.93
N TYR A 131 -4.78 -12.14 -2.34
CA TYR A 131 -3.34 -11.93 -2.23
C TYR A 131 -2.61 -12.73 -3.31
N LEU A 132 -1.76 -12.04 -4.10
CA LEU A 132 -0.85 -12.67 -5.05
C LEU A 132 0.36 -13.27 -4.30
N PRO A 133 1.22 -14.08 -4.94
CA PRO A 133 2.47 -14.51 -4.34
C PRO A 133 3.35 -13.32 -3.96
N SER A 134 4.09 -13.45 -2.84
CA SER A 134 5.15 -12.48 -2.52
C SER A 134 6.23 -12.51 -3.58
N PHE A 135 6.72 -11.35 -3.98
CA PHE A 135 7.83 -11.24 -4.91
C PHE A 135 9.11 -11.81 -4.28
N GLN A 136 9.96 -12.38 -5.12
CA GLN A 136 11.21 -13.03 -4.70
C GLN A 136 12.40 -12.06 -4.76
N GLY A 137 12.40 -11.19 -5.77
CA GLY A 137 13.49 -10.24 -5.99
C GLY A 137 13.36 -8.96 -5.18
N VAL A 138 12.17 -8.59 -4.77
CA VAL A 138 11.86 -7.42 -3.92
C VAL A 138 10.90 -7.82 -2.80
N PRO A 139 11.02 -7.26 -1.59
CA PRO A 139 10.32 -7.78 -0.40
C PRO A 139 8.88 -7.26 -0.26
N PHE A 140 8.10 -7.21 -1.34
CA PHE A 140 6.70 -6.81 -1.26
C PHE A 140 5.75 -7.78 -1.99
N GLN A 141 4.45 -7.52 -1.91
CA GLN A 141 3.39 -8.35 -2.46
C GLN A 141 2.25 -7.47 -2.98
N PHE A 142 1.78 -7.74 -4.20
CA PHE A 142 0.50 -7.19 -4.64
C PHE A 142 -0.66 -7.95 -4.01
N PHE A 143 -1.74 -7.23 -3.76
CA PHE A 143 -3.03 -7.83 -3.48
C PHE A 143 -4.15 -7.02 -4.11
N LEU A 144 -5.21 -7.70 -4.47
CA LEU A 144 -6.41 -7.10 -5.05
C LEU A 144 -7.35 -6.68 -3.95
N GLN A 145 -8.03 -5.56 -4.15
CA GLN A 145 -9.10 -5.11 -3.27
C GLN A 145 -10.30 -4.68 -4.11
N GLN A 146 -11.49 -5.05 -3.66
CA GLN A 146 -12.75 -4.55 -4.21
C GLN A 146 -13.70 -4.20 -3.08
N MET A 147 -14.24 -2.97 -3.12
CA MET A 147 -15.35 -2.58 -2.25
C MET A 147 -16.63 -3.29 -2.66
N ASN A 148 -17.49 -3.64 -1.68
CA ASN A 148 -18.72 -4.38 -1.95
C ASN A 148 -19.69 -3.61 -2.84
N ASP A 149 -19.81 -2.31 -2.63
CA ASP A 149 -20.68 -1.42 -3.37
C ASP A 149 -20.28 0.06 -3.17
N GLU A 150 -20.92 0.95 -3.90
CA GLU A 150 -20.68 2.40 -3.82
C GLU A 150 -21.00 2.98 -2.43
N LYS A 151 -21.98 2.41 -1.70
CA LYS A 151 -22.31 2.86 -0.33
C LYS A 151 -21.17 2.52 0.63
N ALA A 152 -20.54 1.36 0.47
CA ALA A 152 -19.36 0.98 1.23
C ALA A 152 -18.20 1.94 0.98
N LYS A 153 -18.00 2.35 -0.28
CA LYS A 153 -16.98 3.33 -0.67
C LYS A 153 -17.24 4.69 -0.04
N GLN A 154 -18.43 5.24 -0.18
CA GLN A 154 -18.83 6.50 0.43
C GLN A 154 -18.73 6.46 1.97
N PHE A 155 -19.09 5.33 2.59
CA PHE A 155 -18.92 5.14 4.02
C PHE A 155 -17.43 5.20 4.43
N MET A 156 -16.54 4.57 3.68
CA MET A 156 -15.10 4.60 3.97
C MET A 156 -14.52 6.00 3.81
N GLN A 157 -14.92 6.75 2.79
CA GLN A 157 -14.45 8.12 2.54
C GLN A 157 -14.68 9.05 3.73
N GLN A 158 -15.75 8.86 4.52
CA GLN A 158 -16.00 9.62 5.74
C GLN A 158 -14.93 9.44 6.83
N TYR A 159 -14.17 8.36 6.78
CA TYR A 159 -13.08 8.08 7.73
C TYR A 159 -11.71 8.48 7.19
N MET A 160 -11.62 8.88 5.91
CA MET A 160 -10.38 9.33 5.26
C MET A 160 -10.07 10.79 5.61
N VAL A 161 -10.06 11.09 6.90
CA VAL A 161 -9.83 12.42 7.46
C VAL A 161 -8.81 12.35 8.60
N PRO A 162 -7.90 13.36 8.74
CA PRO A 162 -7.68 14.45 7.80
C PRO A 162 -7.10 13.93 6.48
N ASN A 163 -7.35 14.64 5.37
CA ASN A 163 -6.96 14.23 4.02
C ASN A 163 -6.03 15.26 3.39
N SER A 164 -5.08 14.80 2.58
CA SER A 164 -4.13 15.68 1.89
C SER A 164 -4.78 16.60 0.86
N ARG A 165 -6.00 16.27 0.41
CA ARG A 165 -6.81 17.17 -0.46
C ARG A 165 -7.06 18.54 0.14
N ASP A 166 -7.11 18.64 1.47
CA ASP A 166 -7.23 19.93 2.18
C ASP A 166 -6.01 20.84 1.93
N ASN A 167 -4.88 20.23 1.51
CA ASN A 167 -3.64 20.88 1.13
C ASN A 167 -3.38 20.82 -0.39
N GLU A 168 -4.41 20.53 -1.19
CA GLU A 168 -4.35 20.40 -2.65
C GLU A 168 -3.37 19.33 -3.17
N ILE A 169 -3.09 18.32 -2.37
CA ILE A 169 -2.39 17.09 -2.77
C ILE A 169 -3.45 16.04 -3.09
N GLN A 170 -3.58 15.69 -4.37
CA GLN A 170 -4.77 15.05 -4.91
C GLN A 170 -4.75 13.53 -4.86
N ARG A 171 -3.60 12.90 -5.21
CA ARG A 171 -3.46 11.45 -5.37
C ARG A 171 -2.01 10.99 -5.44
N ILE A 172 -1.83 9.68 -5.38
CA ILE A 172 -0.58 9.03 -5.76
C ILE A 172 -0.54 8.95 -7.29
N ALA A 173 0.31 9.75 -7.93
CA ALA A 173 0.43 9.78 -9.39
C ALA A 173 1.33 8.66 -9.92
N GLU A 174 2.46 8.40 -9.23
CA GLU A 174 3.44 7.41 -9.67
C GLU A 174 4.11 6.74 -8.47
N VAL A 175 4.39 5.44 -8.60
CA VAL A 175 5.21 4.69 -7.63
C VAL A 175 6.36 4.04 -8.39
N LYS A 176 7.61 4.37 -8.02
CA LYS A 176 8.82 3.73 -8.54
C LYS A 176 9.38 2.77 -7.51
N ILE A 177 9.57 1.54 -7.92
CA ILE A 177 10.08 0.46 -7.10
C ILE A 177 11.43 0.05 -7.69
N TYR A 178 12.50 0.33 -6.95
CA TYR A 178 13.85 -0.04 -7.31
C TYR A 178 14.20 -1.39 -6.72
N GLY A 179 14.85 -2.25 -7.50
CA GLY A 179 15.25 -3.58 -7.08
C GLY A 179 15.41 -4.52 -8.27
N GLN A 180 15.70 -5.78 -7.99
CA GLN A 180 15.88 -6.78 -9.03
C GLN A 180 14.67 -7.70 -9.07
N LEU A 181 13.87 -7.62 -10.14
CA LEU A 181 12.77 -8.55 -10.36
C LEU A 181 13.30 -9.88 -10.89
N THR A 182 12.78 -10.99 -10.36
CA THR A 182 12.98 -12.31 -10.95
C THR A 182 12.07 -12.51 -12.17
N THR A 183 12.30 -13.61 -12.92
CA THR A 183 11.42 -14.00 -14.01
C THR A 183 9.99 -14.28 -13.52
N GLU A 184 9.88 -14.89 -12.34
CA GLU A 184 8.61 -15.21 -11.68
C GLU A 184 7.88 -13.93 -11.26
N ASP A 185 8.59 -12.93 -10.73
CA ASP A 185 8.01 -11.63 -10.38
C ASP A 185 7.45 -10.92 -11.62
N LYS A 186 8.20 -10.91 -12.72
CA LYS A 186 7.75 -10.37 -14.01
C LYS A 186 6.51 -11.11 -14.53
N ALA A 187 6.49 -12.45 -14.42
CA ALA A 187 5.34 -13.24 -14.84
C ALA A 187 4.05 -12.86 -14.08
N ILE A 188 4.14 -12.58 -12.77
CA ILE A 188 3.01 -12.08 -11.98
C ILE A 188 2.54 -10.72 -12.51
N ILE A 189 3.47 -9.79 -12.79
CA ILE A 189 3.14 -8.47 -13.33
C ILE A 189 2.43 -8.57 -14.68
N TYR A 190 2.98 -9.35 -15.62
CA TYR A 190 2.38 -9.54 -16.94
C TYR A 190 1.01 -10.26 -16.90
N ALA A 191 0.79 -11.11 -15.90
CA ALA A 191 -0.50 -11.76 -15.71
C ALA A 191 -1.57 -10.80 -15.16
N LEU A 192 -1.17 -9.89 -14.27
CA LEU A 192 -2.09 -8.98 -13.59
C LEU A 192 -2.48 -7.79 -14.47
N PHE A 193 -1.50 -7.13 -15.10
CA PHE A 193 -1.70 -5.87 -15.81
C PHE A 193 -1.66 -6.04 -17.33
N ASP A 194 -2.54 -5.32 -18.03
CA ASP A 194 -2.65 -5.42 -19.50
C ASP A 194 -1.83 -4.33 -20.23
N ASN A 195 -1.55 -3.19 -19.58
CA ASN A 195 -0.85 -2.06 -20.19
C ASN A 195 0.55 -1.90 -19.59
N ILE A 196 1.50 -2.65 -20.15
CA ILE A 196 2.88 -2.73 -19.67
C ILE A 196 3.83 -2.33 -20.81
N GLU A 197 4.80 -1.50 -20.48
CA GLU A 197 5.90 -1.09 -21.34
C GLU A 197 7.23 -1.44 -20.68
N GLU A 198 8.13 -2.11 -21.38
CA GLU A 198 9.49 -2.39 -20.87
C GLU A 198 10.51 -1.71 -21.78
N LYS A 199 11.30 -0.79 -21.21
CA LYS A 199 12.32 -0.05 -21.93
C LYS A 199 13.46 0.36 -20.99
N ASP A 200 14.71 0.21 -21.44
CA ASP A 200 15.91 0.68 -20.74
C ASP A 200 15.97 0.20 -19.26
N GLU A 201 15.69 -1.10 -19.03
CA GLU A 201 15.63 -1.74 -17.69
C GLU A 201 14.55 -1.20 -16.77
N ILE A 202 13.57 -0.47 -17.31
CA ILE A 202 12.38 0.01 -16.60
C ILE A 202 11.16 -0.71 -17.14
N LEU A 203 10.42 -1.37 -16.25
CA LEU A 203 9.12 -1.93 -16.55
C LEU A 203 8.06 -0.97 -16.01
N THR A 204 7.27 -0.38 -16.91
CA THR A 204 6.23 0.60 -16.57
C THR A 204 4.85 0.01 -16.76
N ILE A 205 4.04 0.04 -15.72
CA ILE A 205 2.61 -0.29 -15.73
C ILE A 205 1.85 1.04 -15.80
N LYS A 206 1.04 1.21 -16.84
CA LYS A 206 0.18 2.40 -17.01
C LYS A 206 -1.25 2.07 -16.62
N MET A 207 -1.80 2.84 -15.72
CA MET A 207 -3.21 2.89 -15.35
C MET A 207 -3.78 4.25 -15.81
N GLU A 208 -5.08 4.47 -15.72
CA GLU A 208 -5.74 5.67 -16.28
C GLU A 208 -5.01 6.97 -15.90
N ASP A 209 -4.83 7.22 -14.62
CA ASP A 209 -4.22 8.45 -14.07
C ASP A 209 -2.98 8.16 -13.20
N GLN A 210 -2.50 6.93 -13.17
CA GLN A 210 -1.43 6.49 -12.29
C GLN A 210 -0.45 5.59 -13.01
N SER A 211 0.76 5.49 -12.50
CA SER A 211 1.74 4.52 -13.01
C SER A 211 2.54 3.83 -11.90
N ILE A 212 2.98 2.61 -12.20
CA ILE A 212 3.95 1.89 -11.37
C ILE A 212 5.16 1.60 -12.25
N GLN A 213 6.34 1.93 -11.77
CA GLN A 213 7.59 1.63 -12.46
C GLN A 213 8.44 0.69 -11.61
N PHE A 214 8.96 -0.34 -12.23
CA PHE A 214 10.02 -1.17 -11.66
C PHE A 214 11.33 -0.80 -12.35
N VAL A 215 12.27 -0.30 -11.56
CA VAL A 215 13.59 0.13 -12.04
C VAL A 215 14.61 -0.86 -11.53
N GLN A 216 15.41 -1.44 -12.43
CA GLN A 216 16.46 -2.37 -12.03
C GLN A 216 17.54 -1.65 -11.22
N ASP A 217 17.75 -2.09 -9.98
CA ASP A 217 18.71 -1.53 -9.04
C ASP A 217 19.24 -2.63 -8.10
N GLY A 218 20.44 -2.48 -7.57
CA GLY A 218 20.99 -3.39 -6.56
C GLY A 218 20.42 -3.18 -5.16
N THR A 219 19.70 -2.07 -4.93
CA THR A 219 19.15 -1.70 -3.63
C THR A 219 17.64 -1.52 -3.70
N TYR A 220 16.92 -2.15 -2.78
CA TYR A 220 15.47 -1.97 -2.68
C TYR A 220 15.13 -0.62 -2.06
N LYS A 221 14.48 0.23 -2.83
CA LYS A 221 13.89 1.51 -2.39
C LYS A 221 12.62 1.81 -3.16
N VAL A 222 11.80 2.72 -2.66
CA VAL A 222 10.52 3.11 -3.26
C VAL A 222 10.43 4.63 -3.29
N GLU A 223 10.11 5.19 -4.45
CA GLU A 223 9.73 6.60 -4.59
C GLU A 223 8.24 6.68 -4.88
N VAL A 224 7.53 7.54 -4.16
CA VAL A 224 6.11 7.79 -4.35
C VAL A 224 5.92 9.25 -4.73
N ILE A 225 5.40 9.49 -5.91
CA ILE A 225 5.18 10.83 -6.46
C ILE A 225 3.70 11.16 -6.30
N LEU A 226 3.44 12.25 -5.60
CA LEU A 226 2.09 12.75 -5.34
C LEU A 226 1.79 13.91 -6.30
N GLU A 227 0.58 13.93 -6.84
CA GLU A 227 0.08 15.09 -7.60
C GLU A 227 -0.27 16.22 -6.63
N CYS A 228 0.47 17.33 -6.73
CA CYS A 228 0.36 18.48 -5.84
C CYS A 228 0.09 19.75 -6.62
N ASN A 229 -1.07 20.37 -6.38
CA ASN A 229 -1.47 21.64 -7.01
C ASN A 229 -1.16 22.86 -6.12
N ASN A 230 -0.62 22.65 -4.93
CA ASN A 230 -0.30 23.73 -3.98
C ASN A 230 1.16 24.13 -4.10
N GLU A 231 1.41 25.36 -4.56
CA GLU A 231 2.77 25.91 -4.72
C GLU A 231 3.60 25.88 -3.42
N GLN A 232 2.95 25.94 -2.24
CA GLN A 232 3.63 25.89 -0.96
C GLN A 232 4.30 24.52 -0.73
N TYR A 233 3.72 23.45 -1.23
CA TYR A 233 4.19 22.09 -1.02
C TYR A 233 4.84 21.46 -2.25
N ALA A 234 4.69 22.06 -3.43
CA ALA A 234 5.28 21.57 -4.68
C ALA A 234 6.81 21.46 -4.55
N GLY A 235 7.37 20.34 -4.98
CA GLY A 235 8.80 20.05 -4.88
C GLY A 235 9.29 19.63 -3.49
N SER A 236 8.44 19.68 -2.45
CA SER A 236 8.80 19.18 -1.14
C SER A 236 8.81 17.66 -1.08
N ASN A 237 9.58 17.11 -0.14
CA ASN A 237 9.72 15.66 0.00
C ASN A 237 9.96 15.23 1.44
N VAL A 238 9.77 13.94 1.71
CA VAL A 238 10.10 13.31 2.98
C VAL A 238 10.63 11.90 2.77
N ASP A 239 11.67 11.55 3.53
CA ASP A 239 12.27 10.24 3.55
C ASP A 239 11.97 9.51 4.86
N PHE A 240 11.60 8.25 4.77
CA PHE A 240 11.52 7.36 5.92
C PHE A 240 11.74 5.90 5.50
N ASN A 241 12.55 5.19 6.25
CA ASN A 241 12.97 3.82 5.93
C ASN A 241 13.54 3.76 4.48
N ASN A 242 12.92 2.97 3.59
CA ASN A 242 13.27 2.90 2.17
C ASN A 242 12.25 3.59 1.25
N VAL A 243 11.40 4.44 1.81
CA VAL A 243 10.36 5.16 1.07
C VAL A 243 10.68 6.64 1.02
N HIS A 244 10.65 7.19 -0.19
CA HIS A 244 10.80 8.60 -0.49
C HIS A 244 9.51 9.13 -1.10
N ILE A 245 8.85 10.10 -0.45
CA ILE A 245 7.62 10.74 -0.95
C ILE A 245 7.97 12.10 -1.50
N ILE A 246 7.48 12.41 -2.70
CA ILE A 246 7.75 13.67 -3.42
C ILE A 246 6.42 14.27 -3.88
N ASN A 247 6.20 15.53 -3.57
CA ASN A 247 5.11 16.34 -4.15
C ASN A 247 5.55 16.91 -5.50
N ARG A 248 4.79 16.68 -6.55
CA ARG A 248 5.08 17.18 -7.89
C ARG A 248 3.87 17.83 -8.51
#